data_edc80c8ec7967c8f3ac89bb7c6ee764a
#
_entry.id   edc80c8ec7967c8f3ac89bb7c6ee764a
#
_cell.length_a   1.000
_cell.length_b   1.000
_cell.length_c   1.000
_cell.angle_alpha   90.00
_cell.angle_beta   90.00
_cell.angle_gamma   90.00
#
_symmetry.space_group_name_H-M   'P 1'
#
loop_
_entity.id
_entity.type
_entity.pdbx_description
1 polymer ?
#
loop_
_entity_poly.entity_id
_entity_poly.type
_entity_poly.pdbx_seq_one_letter_code
_entity_poly.pdbx_strand_id
1 'polypeptide(L)'
;LKANPFVLAPNANAGLLSSSEFLNENDFELVDAKQNTNDKRINVSGKIDFKPSNNTFLSLGGSFYARKSNDFSYWRSMYSSDDNRNSSQTTYRLFGKLTQKFGSEESNSEESASVIKNAFFTIQGDYTNNKYTYGDEKHGENIFNYGYVGKFNTYKAPIYRNGTAVDSASGIIYSGQTLSSWADTLYTFEASDINPGLVNYTSAYYDMFSEYGMNSYQSSTMSQFGVDASNDGVIRTAADLQGQGLMNGGSPASAYSLFGSNASWYGYSVKQENTQSTFKASGSADVKSHEFSFGFEFEQRKDYYWQFNAYKSVWTLMNQLANKHILERDLANPNPVFDANGTFQDTINYDRLFVADEQSDFDRNLRDALGLDPNGTDFIDVDSYDPSTYSLSMFSEDELLNNGSSYAVYYGYDIYGNKADGDASLANFFEEEGSKRLIAPFNPIYTAGYI
;
A
#
# COMPACT_ATOMS: atom_id res chain seq x y z
N LEU A 1 -19.73 21.50 -0.07
CA LEU A 1 -19.51 20.12 -0.49
C LEU A 1 -19.28 19.19 0.69
N LYS A 2 -18.38 19.54 1.64
CA LYS A 2 -18.08 18.68 2.81
C LYS A 2 -19.30 18.40 3.69
N ALA A 3 -20.24 19.34 3.80
CA ALA A 3 -21.44 19.18 4.60
C ALA A 3 -22.58 18.50 3.83
N ASN A 4 -22.68 18.75 2.52
CA ASN A 4 -23.73 18.22 1.65
C ASN A 4 -23.11 17.73 0.33
N PRO A 5 -22.47 16.54 0.35
CA PRO A 5 -21.77 16.02 -0.83
C PRO A 5 -22.72 15.54 -1.95
N PHE A 6 -24.01 15.35 -1.64
CA PHE A 6 -25.00 14.85 -2.58
C PHE A 6 -26.26 15.72 -2.62
N VAL A 7 -26.95 15.67 -3.76
CA VAL A 7 -28.29 16.20 -3.96
C VAL A 7 -29.17 15.14 -4.64
N LEU A 8 -30.46 15.16 -4.34
CA LEU A 8 -31.42 14.33 -5.07
C LEU A 8 -31.64 14.91 -6.48
N ALA A 9 -31.55 14.05 -7.50
CA ALA A 9 -31.79 14.49 -8.85
C ALA A 9 -33.25 15.00 -8.98
N PRO A 10 -33.48 16.04 -9.79
CA PRO A 10 -34.85 16.54 -10.05
C PRO A 10 -35.79 15.48 -10.64
N ASN A 11 -35.22 14.45 -11.23
CA ASN A 11 -35.93 13.30 -11.79
C ASN A 11 -35.72 12.10 -10.85
N ALA A 12 -36.82 11.60 -10.27
CA ALA A 12 -36.79 10.48 -9.31
C ALA A 12 -36.08 9.20 -9.83
N ASN A 13 -35.95 9.05 -11.15
CA ASN A 13 -35.26 7.92 -11.76
C ASN A 13 -33.75 8.11 -11.86
N ALA A 14 -33.23 9.29 -11.61
CA ALA A 14 -31.79 9.60 -11.75
C ALA A 14 -30.97 9.43 -10.43
N GLY A 15 -31.66 9.19 -9.29
CA GLY A 15 -31.02 8.90 -8.01
C GLY A 15 -30.28 10.09 -7.40
N LEU A 16 -29.20 9.80 -6.68
CA LEU A 16 -28.34 10.79 -6.05
C LEU A 16 -27.29 11.31 -7.02
N LEU A 17 -27.07 12.61 -7.03
CA LEU A 17 -26.05 13.29 -7.82
C LEU A 17 -25.00 13.92 -6.89
N SER A 18 -23.76 13.98 -7.34
CA SER A 18 -22.73 14.71 -6.62
C SER A 18 -23.06 16.21 -6.59
N SER A 19 -23.03 16.83 -5.42
CA SER A 19 -23.24 18.27 -5.30
C SER A 19 -22.19 19.09 -6.06
N SER A 20 -21.03 18.50 -6.36
CA SER A 20 -19.99 19.13 -7.15
C SER A 20 -20.40 19.41 -8.61
N GLU A 21 -21.41 18.73 -9.12
CA GLU A 21 -21.95 18.97 -10.48
C GLU A 21 -22.79 20.24 -10.59
N PHE A 22 -23.20 20.81 -9.47
CA PHE A 22 -24.06 21.99 -9.42
C PHE A 22 -23.31 23.26 -9.00
N LEU A 23 -21.99 23.20 -8.92
CA LEU A 23 -21.17 24.36 -8.62
C LEU A 23 -21.09 25.31 -9.80
N ASN A 24 -21.08 26.62 -9.51
CA ASN A 24 -20.90 27.68 -10.46
C ASN A 24 -19.74 28.59 -10.02
N GLU A 25 -19.40 29.59 -10.83
CA GLU A 25 -18.23 30.45 -10.56
C GLU A 25 -18.29 31.19 -9.21
N ASN A 26 -19.49 31.45 -8.69
CA ASN A 26 -19.67 32.15 -7.42
C ASN A 26 -19.40 31.25 -6.18
N ASP A 27 -19.31 29.94 -6.39
CA ASP A 27 -18.97 28.98 -5.36
C ASP A 27 -17.46 28.82 -5.18
N PHE A 28 -16.66 29.49 -6.00
CA PHE A 28 -15.20 29.45 -5.98
C PHE A 28 -14.60 30.79 -5.60
N GLU A 29 -13.54 30.72 -4.81
CA GLU A 29 -12.71 31.86 -4.46
C GLU A 29 -11.40 31.80 -5.24
N LEU A 30 -11.02 32.92 -5.87
CA LEU A 30 -9.72 33.04 -6.48
C LEU A 30 -8.64 33.20 -5.39
N VAL A 31 -7.69 32.28 -5.37
CA VAL A 31 -6.58 32.31 -4.42
C VAL A 31 -5.25 32.56 -5.13
N ASP A 32 -4.39 33.36 -4.52
CA ASP A 32 -3.11 33.76 -5.10
C ASP A 32 -2.03 32.67 -5.02
N ALA A 33 -2.26 31.64 -4.21
CA ALA A 33 -1.31 30.56 -3.97
C ALA A 33 -1.97 29.18 -3.97
N LYS A 34 -1.20 28.18 -4.37
CA LYS A 34 -1.61 26.78 -4.30
C LYS A 34 -1.88 26.38 -2.85
N GLN A 35 -3.07 25.82 -2.59
CA GLN A 35 -3.48 25.41 -1.24
C GLN A 35 -2.72 24.18 -0.76
N ASN A 36 -2.47 24.13 0.55
CA ASN A 36 -1.84 23.01 1.26
C ASN A 36 -0.55 22.50 0.60
N THR A 37 0.26 23.43 0.12
CA THR A 37 1.59 23.15 -0.42
C THR A 37 2.65 23.87 0.39
N ASN A 38 3.72 23.20 0.69
CA ASN A 38 4.88 23.79 1.33
C ASN A 38 6.16 23.05 0.93
N ASP A 39 7.29 23.72 1.10
CA ASP A 39 8.61 23.11 0.94
C ASP A 39 9.56 23.76 1.95
N LYS A 40 9.97 22.99 2.95
CA LYS A 40 10.91 23.41 3.99
C LYS A 40 12.22 22.66 3.81
N ARG A 41 13.34 23.39 3.79
CA ARG A 41 14.67 22.81 3.58
C ARG A 41 15.65 23.36 4.60
N ILE A 42 16.50 22.46 5.08
CA ILE A 42 17.63 22.78 5.92
C ILE A 42 18.87 22.17 5.26
N ASN A 43 19.88 22.96 5.09
CA ASN A 43 21.17 22.49 4.58
C ASN A 43 22.29 23.06 5.46
N VAL A 44 23.08 22.18 6.03
CA VAL A 44 24.21 22.54 6.88
C VAL A 44 25.44 21.79 6.36
N SER A 45 26.55 22.47 6.20
CA SER A 45 27.83 21.85 5.84
C SER A 45 28.96 22.44 6.64
N GLY A 46 29.93 21.62 6.92
CA GLY A 46 31.12 22.04 7.65
C GLY A 46 32.35 21.23 7.22
N LYS A 47 33.50 21.89 7.32
CA LYS A 47 34.80 21.29 7.03
C LYS A 47 35.85 21.84 8.02
N ILE A 48 36.72 20.97 8.48
CA ILE A 48 37.86 21.32 9.29
C ILE A 48 39.11 20.80 8.58
N ASP A 49 40.04 21.68 8.33
CA ASP A 49 41.37 21.35 7.81
C ASP A 49 42.39 21.44 8.94
N PHE A 50 43.14 20.38 9.12
CA PHE A 50 44.17 20.25 10.14
C PHE A 50 45.50 19.96 9.49
N LYS A 51 46.54 20.68 9.88
CA LYS A 51 47.92 20.53 9.38
C LYS A 51 48.84 20.10 10.50
N PRO A 52 48.97 18.78 10.80
CA PRO A 52 49.81 18.28 11.89
C PRO A 52 51.29 18.56 11.66
N SER A 53 51.73 18.61 10.41
CA SER A 53 53.11 18.94 10.01
C SER A 53 53.10 19.71 8.67
N ASN A 54 54.25 20.24 8.25
CA ASN A 54 54.35 20.93 6.96
C ASN A 54 53.96 20.05 5.76
N ASN A 55 54.10 18.73 5.93
CA ASN A 55 53.90 17.77 4.86
C ASN A 55 52.61 16.95 4.98
N THR A 56 51.88 17.07 6.12
CA THR A 56 50.67 16.29 6.39
C THR A 56 49.44 17.18 6.46
N PHE A 57 48.43 16.88 5.67
CA PHE A 57 47.17 17.60 5.63
C PHE A 57 46.00 16.63 5.86
N LEU A 58 45.20 16.91 6.86
CA LEU A 58 43.98 16.17 7.17
C LEU A 58 42.77 17.07 7.01
N SER A 59 41.81 16.66 6.21
CA SER A 59 40.51 17.33 6.05
C SER A 59 39.43 16.39 6.52
N LEU A 60 38.57 16.87 7.43
CA LEU A 60 37.33 16.19 7.85
C LEU A 60 36.16 17.11 7.56
N GLY A 61 35.12 16.57 7.02
CA GLY A 61 33.93 17.39 6.74
C GLY A 61 32.68 16.56 6.53
N GLY A 62 31.58 17.29 6.42
CA GLY A 62 30.31 16.68 6.17
C GLY A 62 29.23 17.68 5.81
N SER A 63 28.10 17.15 5.40
CA SER A 63 26.88 17.92 5.15
C SER A 63 25.67 17.17 5.62
N PHE A 64 24.68 17.91 6.04
CA PHE A 64 23.35 17.47 6.39
C PHE A 64 22.33 18.24 5.58
N TYR A 65 21.42 17.53 4.93
CA TYR A 65 20.30 18.08 4.21
C TYR A 65 19.01 17.42 4.70
N ALA A 66 18.02 18.24 5.04
CA ALA A 66 16.68 17.79 5.34
C ALA A 66 15.66 18.60 4.54
N ARG A 67 14.69 17.93 3.97
CA ARG A 67 13.55 18.52 3.25
C ARG A 67 12.28 17.88 3.71
N LYS A 68 11.24 18.70 3.94
CA LYS A 68 9.87 18.26 4.13
C LYS A 68 8.98 19.10 3.24
N SER A 69 8.14 18.46 2.42
CA SER A 69 7.25 19.15 1.50
C SER A 69 5.89 18.48 1.37
N ASN A 70 4.87 19.30 1.13
CA ASN A 70 3.59 18.87 0.61
C ASN A 70 3.56 19.19 -0.88
N ASP A 71 3.44 18.16 -1.71
CA ASP A 71 3.54 18.30 -3.14
C ASP A 71 2.18 18.65 -3.75
N PHE A 72 2.13 19.69 -4.56
CA PHE A 72 0.91 20.05 -5.27
C PHE A 72 0.46 18.95 -6.21
N SER A 73 -0.83 18.63 -6.14
CA SER A 73 -1.49 17.75 -7.10
C SER A 73 -2.64 18.48 -7.75
N TYR A 74 -2.59 18.64 -9.07
CA TYR A 74 -3.69 19.23 -9.84
C TYR A 74 -5.00 18.50 -9.62
N TRP A 75 -4.96 17.16 -9.58
CA TRP A 75 -6.11 16.30 -9.35
C TRP A 75 -6.81 16.58 -8.01
N ARG A 76 -6.06 16.99 -6.97
CA ARG A 76 -6.59 17.27 -5.63
C ARG A 76 -6.81 18.74 -5.35
N SER A 77 -6.44 19.62 -6.27
CA SER A 77 -6.32 21.06 -6.02
C SER A 77 -7.61 21.72 -5.57
N MET A 78 -8.77 21.28 -6.07
CA MET A 78 -10.05 21.90 -5.75
C MET A 78 -10.74 21.32 -4.53
N TYR A 79 -10.78 20.01 -4.42
CA TYR A 79 -11.67 19.35 -3.45
C TYR A 79 -10.95 18.59 -2.33
N SER A 80 -9.70 18.22 -2.53
CA SER A 80 -8.96 17.33 -1.62
C SER A 80 -7.50 17.77 -1.43
N SER A 81 -7.22 19.08 -1.42
CA SER A 81 -5.85 19.59 -1.27
C SER A 81 -5.23 19.21 0.08
N ASP A 82 -6.05 18.92 1.11
CA ASP A 82 -5.62 18.44 2.41
C ASP A 82 -4.91 17.07 2.33
N ASP A 83 -5.22 16.29 1.29
CA ASP A 83 -4.63 14.97 1.02
C ASP A 83 -3.52 15.02 -0.04
N ASN A 84 -2.87 16.18 -0.20
CA ASN A 84 -1.66 16.28 -1.03
C ASN A 84 -0.55 15.40 -0.44
N ARG A 85 0.22 14.79 -1.36
CA ARG A 85 1.34 13.93 -0.99
C ARG A 85 2.36 14.66 -0.14
N ASN A 86 2.77 14.04 0.96
CA ASN A 86 3.89 14.49 1.78
C ASN A 86 5.16 13.77 1.38
N SER A 87 6.26 14.50 1.30
CA SER A 87 7.59 13.96 1.04
C SER A 87 8.54 14.39 2.14
N SER A 88 9.37 13.48 2.60
CA SER A 88 10.46 13.77 3.53
C SER A 88 11.76 13.18 3.00
N GLN A 89 12.80 13.98 3.00
CA GLN A 89 14.15 13.55 2.60
C GLN A 89 15.16 13.97 3.65
N THR A 90 16.05 13.06 4.00
CA THR A 90 17.20 13.35 4.85
C THR A 90 18.44 12.76 4.20
N THR A 91 19.45 13.59 4.00
CA THR A 91 20.74 13.17 3.45
C THR A 91 21.85 13.64 4.36
N TYR A 92 22.75 12.76 4.74
CA TYR A 92 23.97 13.14 5.39
C TYR A 92 25.17 12.54 4.67
N ARG A 93 26.22 13.32 4.60
CA ARG A 93 27.50 12.94 4.01
C ARG A 93 28.62 13.25 4.98
N LEU A 94 29.53 12.31 5.13
CA LEU A 94 30.76 12.49 5.88
C LEU A 94 31.95 12.14 4.98
N PHE A 95 33.03 12.87 5.10
CA PHE A 95 34.26 12.53 4.41
C PHE A 95 35.50 12.82 5.26
N GLY A 96 36.54 12.03 5.01
CA GLY A 96 37.86 12.24 5.54
C GLY A 96 38.92 12.13 4.44
N LYS A 97 39.83 13.08 4.38
CA LYS A 97 40.91 13.11 3.40
C LYS A 97 42.23 13.35 4.07
N LEU A 98 43.21 12.47 3.85
CA LEU A 98 44.58 12.61 4.27
C LEU A 98 45.44 12.80 3.04
N THR A 99 46.29 13.84 3.06
CA THR A 99 47.33 14.06 2.06
C THR A 99 48.70 14.14 2.74
N GLN A 100 49.60 13.30 2.32
CA GLN A 100 50.98 13.30 2.78
C GLN A 100 51.91 13.67 1.62
N LYS A 101 52.69 14.70 1.80
CA LYS A 101 53.76 15.09 0.88
C LYS A 101 55.09 14.55 1.36
N PHE A 102 55.97 14.25 0.42
CA PHE A 102 57.35 13.82 0.67
C PHE A 102 58.28 14.81 -0.04
N GLY A 103 59.24 15.35 0.67
CA GLY A 103 60.17 16.33 0.22
C GLY A 103 60.26 17.49 1.23
N SER A 104 61.43 17.99 1.48
CA SER A 104 61.66 19.15 2.35
C SER A 104 61.52 20.44 1.55
N GLU A 105 60.88 21.47 2.13
CA GLU A 105 60.85 22.81 1.56
C GLU A 105 62.26 23.44 1.34
N GLU A 106 63.25 22.86 1.96
CA GLU A 106 64.67 23.29 1.86
C GLU A 106 65.42 22.74 0.66
N SER A 107 64.82 21.88 -0.18
CA SER A 107 65.50 21.26 -1.35
C SER A 107 65.42 22.07 -2.65
N ASN A 108 65.28 23.40 -2.58
CA ASN A 108 65.43 24.29 -3.74
C ASN A 108 66.93 24.53 -4.11
N SER A 109 67.87 23.85 -3.43
CA SER A 109 69.25 23.82 -3.86
C SER A 109 69.41 22.81 -5.00
N GLU A 110 70.01 23.27 -6.11
CA GLU A 110 70.28 22.45 -7.31
C GLU A 110 71.13 21.19 -7.07
N GLU A 111 71.54 20.90 -5.82
CA GLU A 111 72.32 19.76 -5.39
C GLU A 111 71.55 18.64 -4.69
N SER A 112 70.18 18.64 -4.69
CA SER A 112 69.48 17.50 -4.11
C SER A 112 69.73 16.23 -4.94
N ALA A 113 70.50 15.27 -4.39
CA ALA A 113 70.75 13.96 -5.01
C ALA A 113 69.48 13.05 -5.12
N SER A 114 68.33 13.51 -4.69
CA SER A 114 67.07 12.76 -4.76
C SER A 114 66.55 12.65 -6.20
N VAL A 115 66.46 11.43 -6.69
CA VAL A 115 65.91 11.10 -8.00
C VAL A 115 64.39 11.33 -8.04
N ILE A 116 63.75 11.34 -6.87
CA ILE A 116 62.31 11.49 -6.71
C ILE A 116 62.01 12.87 -6.12
N LYS A 117 61.18 13.66 -6.80
CA LYS A 117 60.73 15.00 -6.38
C LYS A 117 59.21 15.06 -6.35
N ASN A 118 58.66 16.04 -5.63
CA ASN A 118 57.22 16.35 -5.58
C ASN A 118 56.33 15.12 -5.27
N ALA A 119 56.82 14.14 -4.53
CA ALA A 119 56.07 12.96 -4.23
C ALA A 119 54.96 13.26 -3.20
N PHE A 120 53.76 12.80 -3.44
CA PHE A 120 52.66 12.83 -2.47
C PHE A 120 51.71 11.64 -2.67
N PHE A 121 50.97 11.31 -1.63
CA PHE A 121 49.79 10.47 -1.74
C PHE A 121 48.62 11.12 -1.03
N THR A 122 47.42 10.78 -1.49
CA THR A 122 46.15 11.17 -0.89
C THR A 122 45.28 9.93 -0.70
N ILE A 123 44.70 9.80 0.49
CA ILE A 123 43.67 8.80 0.80
C ILE A 123 42.43 9.56 1.22
N GLN A 124 41.28 9.16 0.68
CA GLN A 124 40.01 9.74 1.01
C GLN A 124 38.96 8.65 1.21
N GLY A 125 38.15 8.78 2.25
CA GLY A 125 36.95 7.99 2.49
C GLY A 125 35.72 8.90 2.53
N ASP A 126 34.67 8.48 1.89
CA ASP A 126 33.35 9.16 1.88
C ASP A 126 32.26 8.17 2.29
N TYR A 127 31.30 8.66 3.04
CA TYR A 127 30.06 7.95 3.32
C TYR A 127 28.87 8.88 3.12
N THR A 128 27.87 8.43 2.35
CA THR A 128 26.62 9.14 2.14
C THR A 128 25.46 8.22 2.45
N ASN A 129 24.47 8.71 3.20
CA ASN A 129 23.18 8.05 3.37
C ASN A 129 22.08 9.04 3.01
N ASN A 130 21.16 8.59 2.17
CA ASN A 130 19.97 9.33 1.78
C ASN A 130 18.75 8.50 2.10
N LYS A 131 17.85 9.05 2.92
CA LYS A 131 16.54 8.47 3.22
C LYS A 131 15.46 9.34 2.62
N TYR A 132 14.52 8.71 1.97
CA TYR A 132 13.38 9.37 1.35
C TYR A 132 12.11 8.60 1.65
N THR A 133 11.08 9.33 2.10
CA THR A 133 9.72 8.77 2.31
C THR A 133 8.72 9.68 1.63
N TYR A 134 7.67 9.09 1.06
CA TYR A 134 6.52 9.84 0.63
C TYR A 134 5.23 9.04 0.77
N GLY A 135 4.12 9.75 0.95
CA GLY A 135 2.83 9.15 1.18
C GLY A 135 1.88 10.12 1.86
N ASP A 136 0.97 9.59 2.63
CA ASP A 136 0.14 10.34 3.56
C ASP A 136 0.89 10.52 4.90
N GLU A 137 1.04 11.76 5.35
CA GLU A 137 1.72 12.05 6.63
C GLU A 137 0.93 11.53 7.85
N LYS A 138 -0.41 11.46 7.74
CA LYS A 138 -1.27 11.05 8.85
C LYS A 138 -1.17 9.55 9.12
N HIS A 139 -1.06 8.75 8.06
CA HIS A 139 -1.12 7.29 8.16
C HIS A 139 0.25 6.62 8.05
N GLY A 140 1.18 7.19 7.24
CA GLY A 140 2.53 6.63 7.09
C GLY A 140 2.50 5.17 6.69
N GLU A 141 3.06 4.30 7.54
CA GLU A 141 3.09 2.84 7.34
C GLU A 141 1.88 2.11 7.96
N ASN A 142 0.90 2.82 8.53
CA ASN A 142 -0.34 2.24 9.03
C ASN A 142 -1.30 1.95 7.86
N ILE A 143 -1.01 0.90 7.13
CA ILE A 143 -1.61 0.58 5.84
C ILE A 143 -3.14 0.43 5.91
N PHE A 144 -3.66 -0.14 7.00
CA PHE A 144 -5.09 -0.38 7.17
C PHE A 144 -5.88 0.88 7.55
N ASN A 145 -5.22 2.00 7.86
CA ASN A 145 -5.88 3.28 8.04
C ASN A 145 -6.25 3.96 6.72
N TYR A 146 -5.59 3.56 5.62
CA TYR A 146 -5.87 4.12 4.30
C TYR A 146 -7.25 3.72 3.81
N GLY A 147 -8.10 4.71 3.56
CA GLY A 147 -9.47 4.49 3.11
C GLY A 147 -10.43 3.95 4.17
N TYR A 148 -9.99 3.80 5.43
CA TYR A 148 -10.89 3.38 6.51
C TYR A 148 -11.84 4.51 6.89
N VAL A 149 -13.14 4.19 6.95
CA VAL A 149 -14.20 5.15 7.28
C VAL A 149 -14.98 4.78 8.54
N GLY A 150 -14.96 3.51 8.93
CA GLY A 150 -15.69 3.06 10.11
C GLY A 150 -16.00 1.57 10.06
N LYS A 151 -16.84 1.14 11.01
CA LYS A 151 -17.28 -0.24 11.11
C LYS A 151 -18.58 -0.45 10.33
N PHE A 152 -18.59 -1.48 9.54
CA PHE A 152 -19.78 -1.95 8.83
C PHE A 152 -20.10 -3.36 9.33
N ASN A 153 -21.37 -3.59 9.70
CA ASN A 153 -21.84 -4.94 9.94
C ASN A 153 -22.81 -5.28 8.81
N THR A 154 -22.53 -6.38 8.14
CA THR A 154 -23.35 -6.87 7.02
C THR A 154 -23.98 -8.21 7.36
N TYR A 155 -25.07 -8.52 6.69
CA TYR A 155 -25.75 -9.80 6.81
C TYR A 155 -25.75 -10.51 5.45
N LYS A 156 -25.37 -11.77 5.44
CA LYS A 156 -25.37 -12.60 4.24
C LYS A 156 -26.73 -13.29 4.10
N ALA A 157 -27.65 -12.65 3.39
CA ALA A 157 -28.99 -13.17 3.15
C ALA A 157 -28.95 -14.36 2.16
N PRO A 158 -29.57 -15.51 2.45
CA PRO A 158 -29.58 -16.64 1.54
C PRO A 158 -30.46 -16.36 0.31
N ILE A 159 -29.98 -16.78 -0.85
CA ILE A 159 -30.69 -16.70 -2.14
C ILE A 159 -31.04 -18.11 -2.61
N TYR A 160 -32.31 -18.29 -2.92
CA TYR A 160 -32.84 -19.57 -3.40
C TYR A 160 -33.21 -19.49 -4.88
N ARG A 161 -33.09 -20.63 -5.55
CA ARG A 161 -33.55 -20.83 -6.94
C ARG A 161 -34.26 -22.16 -7.07
N ASN A 162 -35.22 -22.23 -8.00
CA ASN A 162 -35.88 -23.50 -8.34
C ASN A 162 -34.83 -24.51 -8.80
N GLY A 163 -34.83 -25.69 -8.19
CA GLY A 163 -33.86 -26.75 -8.51
C GLY A 163 -34.22 -28.08 -7.88
N THR A 164 -33.35 -29.04 -8.09
CA THR A 164 -33.42 -30.35 -7.47
C THR A 164 -32.15 -30.64 -6.70
N ALA A 165 -32.25 -31.33 -5.57
CA ALA A 165 -31.13 -31.83 -4.80
C ALA A 165 -31.26 -33.34 -4.60
N VAL A 166 -30.14 -34.01 -4.66
CA VAL A 166 -30.06 -35.48 -4.42
C VAL A 166 -29.28 -35.69 -3.13
N ASP A 167 -29.90 -36.32 -2.17
CA ASP A 167 -29.18 -36.79 -0.98
C ASP A 167 -28.32 -38.02 -1.36
N SER A 168 -27.03 -37.85 -1.33
CA SER A 168 -26.08 -38.90 -1.75
C SER A 168 -26.11 -40.15 -0.84
N ALA A 169 -26.53 -40.01 0.41
CA ALA A 169 -26.59 -41.11 1.35
C ALA A 169 -27.87 -41.96 1.19
N SER A 170 -29.03 -41.32 0.98
CA SER A 170 -30.31 -41.98 0.84
C SER A 170 -30.78 -42.17 -0.60
N GLY A 171 -30.21 -41.44 -1.57
CA GLY A 171 -30.67 -41.40 -2.95
C GLY A 171 -31.98 -40.66 -3.17
N ILE A 172 -32.53 -39.97 -2.16
CA ILE A 172 -33.78 -39.25 -2.23
C ILE A 172 -33.58 -37.99 -3.05
N ILE A 173 -34.51 -37.68 -3.95
CA ILE A 173 -34.53 -36.47 -4.76
C ILE A 173 -35.55 -35.52 -4.18
N TYR A 174 -35.11 -34.33 -3.82
CA TYR A 174 -35.95 -33.23 -3.40
C TYR A 174 -36.05 -32.19 -4.53
N SER A 175 -37.27 -31.66 -4.78
CA SER A 175 -37.49 -30.62 -5.77
C SER A 175 -38.13 -29.42 -5.08
N GLY A 176 -37.56 -28.22 -5.28
CA GLY A 176 -38.06 -27.00 -4.61
C GLY A 176 -37.09 -25.84 -4.76
N GLN A 177 -37.09 -24.96 -3.79
CA GLN A 177 -36.19 -23.81 -3.70
C GLN A 177 -34.84 -24.25 -3.08
N THR A 178 -33.82 -24.41 -3.90
CA THR A 178 -32.45 -24.78 -3.45
C THR A 178 -31.64 -23.52 -3.14
N LEU A 179 -30.92 -23.52 -2.01
CA LEU A 179 -29.96 -22.49 -1.68
C LEU A 179 -28.88 -22.40 -2.77
N SER A 180 -28.88 -21.29 -3.50
CA SER A 180 -27.98 -21.09 -4.66
C SER A 180 -26.80 -20.18 -4.37
N SER A 181 -26.94 -19.20 -3.48
CA SER A 181 -25.93 -18.22 -3.15
C SER A 181 -26.36 -17.40 -1.92
N TRP A 182 -25.63 -16.34 -1.64
CA TRP A 182 -25.97 -15.33 -0.64
C TRP A 182 -25.98 -13.94 -1.27
N ALA A 183 -26.71 -13.02 -0.66
CA ALA A 183 -26.63 -11.61 -0.95
C ALA A 183 -26.03 -10.89 0.25
N ASP A 184 -25.11 -9.99 -0.02
CA ASP A 184 -24.57 -9.08 0.99
C ASP A 184 -25.55 -7.94 1.25
N THR A 185 -25.84 -7.64 2.49
CA THR A 185 -26.72 -6.55 2.88
C THR A 185 -26.07 -5.69 3.95
N LEU A 186 -26.10 -4.36 3.76
CA LEU A 186 -25.62 -3.45 4.81
C LEU A 186 -26.64 -3.45 5.96
N TYR A 187 -26.16 -3.70 7.16
CA TYR A 187 -26.95 -3.70 8.37
C TYR A 187 -26.76 -2.43 9.20
N THR A 188 -25.51 -2.06 9.51
CA THR A 188 -25.18 -0.85 10.25
C THR A 188 -23.85 -0.26 9.77
N PHE A 189 -23.74 1.07 9.92
CA PHE A 189 -22.49 1.80 9.74
C PHE A 189 -22.19 2.64 10.99
N GLU A 190 -21.01 2.48 11.58
CA GLU A 190 -20.49 3.26 12.68
C GLU A 190 -19.26 4.04 12.22
N ALA A 191 -19.40 5.37 12.14
CA ALA A 191 -18.37 6.26 11.61
C ALA A 191 -17.14 6.34 12.52
N SER A 192 -15.95 6.40 11.93
CA SER A 192 -14.68 6.61 12.63
C SER A 192 -14.20 8.07 12.53
N ASP A 193 -13.12 8.41 13.24
CA ASP A 193 -12.46 9.72 13.19
C ASP A 193 -11.13 9.69 12.39
N ILE A 194 -10.75 8.53 11.85
CA ILE A 194 -9.44 8.34 11.20
C ILE A 194 -9.30 9.15 9.90
N ASN A 195 -10.35 9.18 9.06
CA ASN A 195 -10.39 9.89 7.79
C ASN A 195 -11.60 10.84 7.72
N PRO A 196 -11.64 11.94 8.47
CA PRO A 196 -12.87 12.71 8.67
C PRO A 196 -13.53 13.22 7.39
N GLY A 197 -12.75 13.60 6.37
CA GLY A 197 -13.30 14.02 5.07
C GLY A 197 -14.03 12.89 4.35
N LEU A 198 -13.42 11.69 4.30
CA LEU A 198 -14.01 10.50 3.71
C LEU A 198 -15.18 9.97 4.53
N VAL A 199 -15.06 10.00 5.87
CA VAL A 199 -16.13 9.59 6.80
C VAL A 199 -17.37 10.47 6.62
N ASN A 200 -17.21 11.79 6.54
CA ASN A 200 -18.35 12.71 6.32
C ASN A 200 -19.04 12.45 4.99
N TYR A 201 -18.27 12.18 3.93
CA TYR A 201 -18.81 11.81 2.63
C TYR A 201 -19.59 10.50 2.69
N THR A 202 -19.02 9.48 3.35
CA THR A 202 -19.66 8.17 3.49
C THR A 202 -20.90 8.22 4.36
N SER A 203 -20.85 8.96 5.49
CA SER A 203 -22.02 9.17 6.35
C SER A 203 -23.18 9.84 5.58
N ALA A 204 -22.89 10.93 4.87
CA ALA A 204 -23.89 11.60 4.06
C ALA A 204 -24.47 10.69 2.96
N TYR A 205 -23.68 9.81 2.38
CA TYR A 205 -24.13 8.80 1.41
C TYR A 205 -25.17 7.86 2.04
N TYR A 206 -24.88 7.27 3.22
CA TYR A 206 -25.80 6.35 3.88
C TYR A 206 -27.01 7.05 4.50
N ASP A 207 -26.86 8.26 5.03
CA ASP A 207 -27.96 9.06 5.57
C ASP A 207 -29.04 9.33 4.50
N MET A 208 -28.62 9.62 3.27
CA MET A 208 -29.55 9.83 2.16
C MET A 208 -30.32 8.57 1.76
N PHE A 209 -29.69 7.40 1.83
CA PHE A 209 -30.42 6.15 1.62
C PHE A 209 -31.50 5.94 2.67
N SER A 210 -31.20 6.20 3.93
CA SER A 210 -32.17 6.10 5.02
C SER A 210 -33.32 7.11 4.86
N GLU A 211 -32.99 8.36 4.53
CA GLU A 211 -33.98 9.45 4.36
C GLU A 211 -34.97 9.17 3.24
N TYR A 212 -34.49 8.63 2.12
CA TYR A 212 -35.36 8.36 0.94
C TYR A 212 -35.88 6.92 0.85
N GLY A 213 -35.67 6.11 1.90
CA GLY A 213 -36.13 4.71 1.94
C GLY A 213 -35.48 3.81 0.88
N MET A 214 -34.35 4.22 0.34
CA MET A 214 -33.55 3.44 -0.60
C MET A 214 -32.64 2.49 0.16
N ASN A 215 -32.40 1.31 -0.39
CA ASN A 215 -31.32 0.47 0.11
C ASN A 215 -30.02 0.73 -0.69
N SER A 216 -28.88 0.51 -0.05
CA SER A 216 -27.56 0.75 -0.63
C SER A 216 -27.25 -0.10 -1.88
N TYR A 217 -28.08 -1.08 -2.20
CA TYR A 217 -27.92 -2.03 -3.29
C TYR A 217 -28.79 -1.72 -4.52
N GLN A 218 -29.47 -0.58 -4.57
CA GLN A 218 -30.24 -0.23 -5.77
C GLN A 218 -29.30 0.19 -6.92
N SER A 219 -29.22 -0.66 -7.93
CA SER A 219 -28.24 -0.61 -9.02
C SER A 219 -28.15 0.72 -9.79
N SER A 220 -29.28 1.41 -9.99
CA SER A 220 -29.32 2.69 -10.72
C SER A 220 -28.64 3.84 -9.98
N THR A 221 -28.63 3.80 -8.65
CA THR A 221 -28.00 4.80 -7.81
C THR A 221 -26.49 4.53 -7.67
N MET A 222 -26.13 3.27 -7.65
CA MET A 222 -24.76 2.82 -7.40
C MET A 222 -23.81 3.15 -8.56
N SER A 223 -24.26 3.06 -9.80
CA SER A 223 -23.42 3.37 -10.97
C SER A 223 -22.98 4.83 -11.03
N GLN A 224 -23.76 5.76 -10.51
CA GLN A 224 -23.44 7.18 -10.47
C GLN A 224 -22.34 7.52 -9.46
N PHE A 225 -22.13 6.67 -8.46
CA PHE A 225 -21.13 6.84 -7.42
C PHE A 225 -19.87 5.97 -7.61
N GLY A 226 -19.68 5.43 -8.82
CA GLY A 226 -18.52 4.61 -9.15
C GLY A 226 -18.59 3.18 -8.61
N VAL A 227 -19.76 2.75 -8.13
CA VAL A 227 -20.03 1.36 -7.78
C VAL A 227 -20.55 0.65 -9.01
N ASP A 228 -20.09 -0.55 -9.28
CA ASP A 228 -20.47 -1.32 -10.47
C ASP A 228 -21.98 -1.61 -10.44
N ALA A 229 -22.72 -1.07 -11.43
CA ALA A 229 -24.15 -1.27 -11.57
C ALA A 229 -24.54 -2.73 -11.86
N SER A 230 -23.60 -3.56 -12.29
CA SER A 230 -23.82 -4.99 -12.48
C SER A 230 -23.81 -5.78 -11.18
N ASN A 231 -23.37 -5.15 -10.09
CA ASN A 231 -23.30 -5.77 -8.78
C ASN A 231 -24.67 -5.69 -8.08
N ASP A 232 -25.40 -6.78 -8.13
CA ASP A 232 -26.73 -6.94 -7.56
C ASP A 232 -26.72 -7.42 -6.09
N GLY A 233 -25.55 -7.40 -5.44
CA GLY A 233 -25.33 -7.89 -4.09
C GLY A 233 -25.20 -9.41 -3.97
N VAL A 234 -25.39 -10.14 -5.08
CA VAL A 234 -25.32 -11.59 -5.06
C VAL A 234 -23.87 -12.07 -5.11
N ILE A 235 -23.48 -12.81 -4.11
CA ILE A 235 -22.14 -13.40 -3.99
C ILE A 235 -22.09 -14.67 -4.84
N ARG A 236 -21.40 -14.63 -5.98
CA ARG A 236 -21.21 -15.76 -6.89
C ARG A 236 -19.77 -16.27 -6.88
N THR A 237 -18.86 -15.34 -6.68
CA THR A 237 -17.41 -15.59 -6.69
C THR A 237 -16.71 -14.82 -5.57
N ALA A 238 -15.45 -15.10 -5.31
CA ALA A 238 -14.66 -14.34 -4.36
C ALA A 238 -14.58 -12.84 -4.72
N ALA A 239 -14.66 -12.49 -6.00
CA ALA A 239 -14.68 -11.08 -6.44
C ALA A 239 -15.92 -10.33 -5.96
N ASP A 240 -17.03 -11.01 -5.73
CA ASP A 240 -18.29 -10.42 -5.25
C ASP A 240 -18.25 -10.14 -3.73
N LEU A 241 -17.22 -10.61 -3.03
CA LEU A 241 -17.00 -10.37 -1.59
C LEU A 241 -16.37 -8.99 -1.28
N GLN A 242 -16.38 -8.06 -2.22
CA GLN A 242 -15.81 -6.72 -2.03
C GLN A 242 -16.68 -5.79 -1.18
N GLY A 243 -17.86 -6.25 -0.77
CA GLY A 243 -18.90 -5.40 -0.21
C GLY A 243 -19.63 -4.61 -1.30
N GLN A 244 -20.78 -4.11 -0.90
CA GLN A 244 -21.67 -3.32 -1.77
C GLN A 244 -21.73 -1.88 -1.24
N GLY A 245 -21.61 -0.92 -2.12
CA GLY A 245 -21.68 0.48 -1.73
C GLY A 245 -20.31 1.08 -1.38
N LEU A 246 -20.32 2.21 -0.72
CA LEU A 246 -19.13 2.97 -0.33
C LEU A 246 -18.65 2.51 1.05
N MET A 247 -17.85 1.44 1.07
CA MET A 247 -17.29 0.85 2.29
C MET A 247 -15.81 1.23 2.47
N ASN A 248 -15.12 0.61 3.44
CA ASN A 248 -13.70 0.84 3.69
C ASN A 248 -12.87 0.61 2.42
N GLY A 249 -11.94 1.51 2.17
CA GLY A 249 -11.12 1.52 0.95
C GLY A 249 -11.87 1.99 -0.30
N GLY A 250 -13.16 2.27 -0.22
CA GLY A 250 -13.92 2.83 -1.32
C GLY A 250 -13.43 4.23 -1.71
N SER A 251 -13.52 4.54 -2.99
CA SER A 251 -13.16 5.87 -3.51
C SER A 251 -14.41 6.59 -3.95
N PRO A 252 -14.69 7.79 -3.42
CA PRO A 252 -15.75 8.64 -3.92
C PRO A 252 -15.55 8.97 -5.40
N ALA A 253 -16.65 9.18 -6.13
CA ALA A 253 -16.60 9.58 -7.52
C ALA A 253 -15.90 10.92 -7.69
N SER A 254 -15.11 11.05 -8.76
CA SER A 254 -14.48 12.33 -9.13
C SER A 254 -15.48 13.28 -9.80
N ALA A 255 -15.34 14.58 -9.54
CA ALA A 255 -16.13 15.60 -10.19
C ALA A 255 -15.73 15.77 -11.66
N TYR A 256 -16.64 15.50 -12.57
CA TYR A 256 -16.44 15.62 -14.03
C TYR A 256 -15.23 14.85 -14.58
N SER A 257 -14.68 13.90 -13.85
CA SER A 257 -13.42 13.21 -14.19
C SER A 257 -12.21 14.15 -14.35
N LEU A 258 -12.30 15.40 -13.92
CA LEU A 258 -11.23 16.41 -14.01
C LEU A 258 -10.47 16.55 -12.71
N PHE A 259 -11.17 16.51 -11.58
CA PHE A 259 -10.60 16.66 -10.24
C PHE A 259 -10.99 15.48 -9.36
N GLY A 260 -10.20 15.20 -8.34
CA GLY A 260 -10.59 14.27 -7.29
C GLY A 260 -11.88 14.75 -6.60
N SER A 261 -12.61 13.84 -5.97
CA SER A 261 -13.74 14.20 -5.13
C SER A 261 -13.27 14.98 -3.90
N ASN A 262 -14.23 15.60 -3.19
CA ASN A 262 -13.96 16.29 -1.92
C ASN A 262 -13.51 15.37 -0.77
N ALA A 263 -13.38 14.08 -1.00
CA ALA A 263 -12.92 13.08 -0.05
C ALA A 263 -11.89 12.10 -0.67
N SER A 264 -11.22 12.51 -1.75
CA SER A 264 -10.14 11.72 -2.36
C SER A 264 -8.94 11.65 -1.42
N TRP A 265 -8.41 10.46 -1.20
CA TRP A 265 -7.28 10.19 -0.32
C TRP A 265 -6.03 9.74 -1.11
N TYR A 266 -4.86 9.86 -0.49
CA TYR A 266 -3.60 9.42 -1.08
C TYR A 266 -3.30 7.97 -0.68
N GLY A 267 -3.14 7.09 -1.65
CA GLY A 267 -3.13 5.64 -1.42
C GLY A 267 -1.76 4.96 -1.55
N TYR A 268 -0.66 5.69 -1.29
CA TYR A 268 0.69 5.11 -1.35
C TYR A 268 1.47 5.38 -0.08
N SER A 269 2.29 4.41 0.33
CA SER A 269 3.35 4.60 1.30
C SER A 269 4.66 4.09 0.70
N VAL A 270 5.69 4.94 0.70
CA VAL A 270 7.00 4.61 0.13
C VAL A 270 8.10 4.98 1.08
N LYS A 271 9.06 4.09 1.24
CA LYS A 271 10.34 4.35 1.88
C LYS A 271 11.50 3.88 1.00
N GLN A 272 12.51 4.71 0.94
CA GLN A 272 13.72 4.46 0.16
C GLN A 272 14.94 4.84 0.99
N GLU A 273 15.96 4.04 0.95
CA GLU A 273 17.26 4.34 1.55
C GLU A 273 18.37 3.99 0.56
N ASN A 274 19.27 4.94 0.33
CA ASN A 274 20.45 4.75 -0.51
C ASN A 274 21.69 5.04 0.32
N THR A 275 22.62 4.10 0.37
CA THR A 275 23.93 4.29 1.02
C THR A 275 25.04 4.17 -0.01
N GLN A 276 26.03 5.02 0.12
CA GLN A 276 27.20 5.00 -0.74
C GLN A 276 28.45 5.16 0.12
N SER A 277 29.40 4.25 -0.04
CA SER A 277 30.73 4.30 0.58
C SER A 277 31.76 4.34 -0.52
N THR A 278 32.66 5.32 -0.47
CA THR A 278 33.72 5.47 -1.47
C THR A 278 35.06 5.52 -0.77
N PHE A 279 36.02 4.80 -1.31
CA PHE A 279 37.42 4.89 -0.93
C PHE A 279 38.27 5.24 -2.14
N LYS A 280 39.10 6.30 -2.02
CA LYS A 280 39.98 6.75 -3.08
C LYS A 280 41.41 6.82 -2.54
N ALA A 281 42.34 6.35 -3.35
CA ALA A 281 43.77 6.54 -3.10
C ALA A 281 44.45 7.02 -4.37
N SER A 282 45.25 8.06 -4.27
CA SER A 282 46.00 8.59 -5.41
C SER A 282 47.38 9.04 -4.99
N GLY A 283 48.32 8.99 -5.89
CA GLY A 283 49.66 9.48 -5.67
C GLY A 283 50.31 9.96 -6.93
N SER A 284 51.30 10.84 -6.76
CA SER A 284 52.14 11.34 -7.86
C SER A 284 53.57 11.53 -7.37
N ALA A 285 54.49 11.38 -8.27
CA ALA A 285 55.90 11.64 -8.04
C ALA A 285 56.61 11.98 -9.35
N ASP A 286 57.53 12.92 -9.29
CA ASP A 286 58.47 13.23 -10.37
C ASP A 286 59.72 12.38 -10.23
N VAL A 287 60.09 11.64 -11.26
CA VAL A 287 61.30 10.82 -11.33
C VAL A 287 62.11 11.30 -12.51
N LYS A 288 63.18 12.05 -12.22
CA LYS A 288 64.01 12.73 -13.20
C LYS A 288 63.16 13.69 -14.06
N SER A 289 63.00 13.39 -15.36
CA SER A 289 62.22 14.17 -16.33
C SER A 289 60.80 13.61 -16.55
N HIS A 290 60.35 12.63 -15.80
CA HIS A 290 59.06 11.97 -15.93
C HIS A 290 58.19 12.21 -14.71
N GLU A 291 56.93 12.56 -14.94
CA GLU A 291 55.88 12.60 -13.90
C GLU A 291 55.07 11.29 -13.95
N PHE A 292 54.95 10.65 -12.81
CA PHE A 292 54.10 9.46 -12.65
C PHE A 292 52.97 9.79 -11.72
N SER A 293 51.73 9.46 -12.16
CA SER A 293 50.55 9.52 -11.32
C SER A 293 49.77 8.20 -11.37
N PHE A 294 49.23 7.81 -10.25
CA PHE A 294 48.39 6.63 -10.13
C PHE A 294 47.19 6.92 -9.23
N GLY A 295 46.11 6.20 -9.44
CA GLY A 295 44.91 6.30 -8.62
C GLY A 295 44.13 5.00 -8.57
N PHE A 296 43.46 4.81 -7.46
CA PHE A 296 42.56 3.71 -7.20
C PHE A 296 41.28 4.28 -6.59
N GLU A 297 40.13 3.81 -7.06
CA GLU A 297 38.83 4.14 -6.50
C GLU A 297 38.03 2.87 -6.32
N PHE A 298 37.44 2.73 -5.14
CA PHE A 298 36.45 1.70 -4.83
C PHE A 298 35.18 2.38 -4.35
N GLU A 299 34.06 2.01 -4.94
CA GLU A 299 32.76 2.49 -4.55
C GLU A 299 31.83 1.30 -4.30
N GLN A 300 31.11 1.35 -3.20
CA GLN A 300 30.01 0.45 -2.89
C GLN A 300 28.74 1.26 -2.68
N ARG A 301 27.69 0.90 -3.40
CA ARG A 301 26.37 1.47 -3.26
C ARG A 301 25.39 0.38 -2.88
N LYS A 302 24.46 0.72 -1.96
CA LYS A 302 23.33 -0.11 -1.57
C LYS A 302 22.07 0.72 -1.68
N ASP A 303 21.10 0.20 -2.43
CA ASP A 303 19.82 0.82 -2.65
C ASP A 303 18.71 -0.07 -2.06
N TYR A 304 17.82 0.55 -1.30
CA TYR A 304 16.69 -0.10 -0.66
C TYR A 304 15.42 0.65 -1.02
N TYR A 305 14.36 -0.07 -1.33
CA TYR A 305 13.08 0.50 -1.71
C TYR A 305 11.94 -0.40 -1.25
N TRP A 306 10.90 0.20 -0.68
CA TRP A 306 9.65 -0.46 -0.38
C TRP A 306 8.50 0.50 -0.64
N GLN A 307 7.47 0.02 -1.35
CA GLN A 307 6.25 0.74 -1.64
C GLN A 307 5.07 -0.18 -1.38
N PHE A 308 4.07 0.33 -0.68
CA PHE A 308 2.78 -0.32 -0.54
C PHE A 308 1.70 0.50 -1.23
N ASN A 309 0.89 -0.17 -2.05
CA ASN A 309 -0.19 0.44 -2.83
C ASN A 309 -1.54 0.18 -2.14
N ALA A 310 -1.92 1.00 -1.19
CA ALA A 310 -3.27 0.96 -0.61
C ALA A 310 -4.35 1.45 -1.59
N TYR A 311 -3.95 1.99 -2.76
CA TYR A 311 -4.83 2.55 -3.78
C TYR A 311 -5.90 1.58 -4.30
N LYS A 312 -5.59 0.28 -4.35
CA LYS A 312 -6.54 -0.76 -4.79
C LYS A 312 -7.28 -1.41 -3.63
N SER A 313 -7.30 -0.73 -2.50
CA SER A 313 -7.98 -1.16 -1.29
C SER A 313 -7.55 -2.54 -0.78
N VAL A 314 -6.66 -2.52 0.17
CA VAL A 314 -6.34 -3.70 0.98
C VAL A 314 -7.61 -4.27 1.65
N TRP A 315 -8.61 -3.43 1.93
CA TRP A 315 -9.90 -3.84 2.49
C TRP A 315 -10.68 -4.79 1.56
N THR A 316 -10.69 -4.49 0.25
CA THR A 316 -11.26 -5.40 -0.75
C THR A 316 -10.53 -6.76 -0.76
N LEU A 317 -9.19 -6.72 -0.73
CA LEU A 317 -8.39 -7.94 -0.68
C LEU A 317 -8.72 -8.77 0.57
N MET A 318 -8.78 -8.14 1.74
CA MET A 318 -9.10 -8.82 3.00
C MET A 318 -10.47 -9.51 2.97
N ASN A 319 -11.50 -8.82 2.46
CA ASN A 319 -12.84 -9.41 2.31
C ASN A 319 -12.84 -10.64 1.41
N GLN A 320 -12.11 -10.58 0.29
CA GLN A 320 -12.00 -11.70 -0.64
C GLN A 320 -11.23 -12.88 -0.01
N LEU A 321 -10.12 -12.62 0.65
CA LEU A 321 -9.28 -13.66 1.24
C LEU A 321 -9.95 -14.32 2.45
N ALA A 322 -10.58 -13.54 3.34
CA ALA A 322 -11.17 -14.06 4.57
C ALA A 322 -12.34 -15.01 4.33
N ASN A 323 -12.99 -14.95 3.15
CA ASN A 323 -14.25 -15.65 2.94
C ASN A 323 -14.28 -16.58 1.71
N LYS A 324 -13.16 -16.69 0.98
CA LYS A 324 -13.11 -17.43 -0.30
C LYS A 324 -13.48 -18.90 -0.14
N HIS A 325 -12.87 -19.61 0.82
CA HIS A 325 -13.00 -21.05 1.02
C HIS A 325 -14.39 -21.50 1.46
N ILE A 326 -15.21 -20.56 1.98
CA ILE A 326 -16.54 -20.87 2.52
C ILE A 326 -17.66 -20.60 1.53
N LEU A 327 -17.35 -20.24 0.26
CA LEU A 327 -18.36 -20.09 -0.78
C LEU A 327 -18.92 -21.44 -1.27
N GLU A 328 -18.17 -22.52 -1.03
CA GLU A 328 -18.58 -23.86 -1.40
C GLU A 328 -19.70 -24.39 -0.49
N ARG A 329 -20.60 -25.13 -1.09
CA ARG A 329 -21.74 -25.75 -0.43
C ARG A 329 -21.65 -27.25 -0.51
N ASP A 330 -22.06 -27.94 0.54
CA ASP A 330 -22.14 -29.39 0.55
C ASP A 330 -23.33 -29.89 -0.29
N LEU A 331 -23.16 -29.91 -1.60
CA LEU A 331 -24.19 -30.36 -2.54
C LEU A 331 -24.51 -31.87 -2.43
N ALA A 332 -23.65 -32.64 -1.78
CA ALA A 332 -23.83 -34.06 -1.59
C ALA A 332 -24.81 -34.40 -0.44
N ASN A 333 -24.91 -33.46 0.51
CA ASN A 333 -25.73 -33.63 1.73
C ASN A 333 -26.71 -32.44 1.86
N PRO A 334 -27.81 -32.45 1.06
CA PRO A 334 -28.82 -31.40 1.14
C PRO A 334 -29.56 -31.44 2.46
N ASN A 335 -29.92 -30.27 2.97
CA ASN A 335 -30.70 -30.08 4.20
C ASN A 335 -32.14 -29.63 3.85
N PRO A 336 -33.06 -30.53 3.46
CA PRO A 336 -34.44 -30.18 3.17
C PRO A 336 -35.17 -29.75 4.46
N VAL A 337 -35.97 -28.70 4.33
CA VAL A 337 -36.75 -28.14 5.45
C VAL A 337 -38.07 -28.87 5.57
N PHE A 338 -38.40 -29.34 6.79
CA PHE A 338 -39.66 -29.97 7.12
C PHE A 338 -40.39 -29.17 8.21
N ASP A 339 -41.71 -29.14 8.17
CA ASP A 339 -42.51 -28.60 9.26
C ASP A 339 -42.55 -29.56 10.47
N ALA A 340 -43.23 -29.13 11.54
CA ALA A 340 -43.39 -29.94 12.75
C ALA A 340 -44.15 -31.26 12.51
N ASN A 341 -44.87 -31.42 11.42
CA ASN A 341 -45.58 -32.61 11.04
C ASN A 341 -44.80 -33.53 10.08
N GLY A 342 -43.56 -33.14 9.75
CA GLY A 342 -42.72 -33.86 8.80
C GLY A 342 -43.05 -33.59 7.31
N THR A 343 -43.78 -32.54 7.00
CA THR A 343 -44.08 -32.16 5.60
C THR A 343 -42.94 -31.30 5.04
N PHE A 344 -42.43 -31.67 3.88
CA PHE A 344 -41.40 -30.92 3.18
C PHE A 344 -41.92 -29.53 2.76
N GLN A 345 -41.15 -28.50 3.04
CA GLN A 345 -41.50 -27.09 2.87
C GLN A 345 -40.92 -26.46 1.60
N ASP A 346 -40.76 -27.25 0.55
CA ASP A 346 -40.21 -26.80 -0.75
C ASP A 346 -38.91 -26.00 -0.67
N THR A 347 -38.18 -26.10 0.45
CA THR A 347 -36.93 -25.39 0.70
C THR A 347 -35.81 -26.38 1.02
N ILE A 348 -34.67 -26.22 0.35
CA ILE A 348 -33.50 -27.08 0.50
C ILE A 348 -32.29 -26.20 0.78
N ASN A 349 -31.74 -26.34 1.98
CA ASN A 349 -30.50 -25.70 2.39
C ASN A 349 -29.30 -26.60 2.10
N TYR A 350 -28.12 -26.02 2.19
CA TYR A 350 -26.84 -26.70 2.19
C TYR A 350 -25.94 -26.08 3.24
N ASP A 351 -25.17 -26.88 3.91
CA ASP A 351 -24.10 -26.38 4.77
C ASP A 351 -22.95 -25.86 3.91
N ARG A 352 -22.19 -24.90 4.45
CA ARG A 352 -20.96 -24.45 3.83
C ARG A 352 -19.86 -25.46 4.12
N LEU A 353 -19.00 -25.71 3.13
CA LEU A 353 -17.86 -26.61 3.27
C LEU A 353 -16.60 -25.82 3.64
N PHE A 354 -15.83 -26.38 4.57
CA PHE A 354 -14.44 -25.99 4.72
C PHE A 354 -13.61 -26.68 3.62
N VAL A 355 -12.98 -25.86 2.76
CA VAL A 355 -12.11 -26.33 1.68
C VAL A 355 -10.70 -25.84 1.95
N ALA A 356 -9.85 -26.72 2.50
CA ALA A 356 -8.51 -26.38 2.96
C ALA A 356 -7.63 -25.77 1.85
N ASP A 357 -7.74 -26.29 0.62
CA ASP A 357 -6.95 -25.83 -0.53
C ASP A 357 -7.39 -24.43 -1.04
N GLU A 358 -8.56 -23.95 -0.64
CA GLU A 358 -9.08 -22.64 -0.99
C GLU A 358 -8.93 -21.62 0.15
N GLN A 359 -8.57 -22.09 1.35
CA GLN A 359 -8.34 -21.20 2.50
C GLN A 359 -7.06 -20.40 2.29
N SER A 360 -7.16 -19.07 2.43
CA SER A 360 -6.03 -18.18 2.42
C SER A 360 -5.24 -18.20 3.73
N ASP A 361 -3.97 -17.81 3.69
CA ASP A 361 -3.18 -17.58 4.90
C ASP A 361 -3.75 -16.44 5.72
N PHE A 362 -4.23 -15.38 5.06
CA PHE A 362 -4.90 -14.27 5.71
C PHE A 362 -6.11 -14.71 6.52
N ASP A 363 -7.01 -15.54 5.95
CA ASP A 363 -8.19 -16.06 6.69
C ASP A 363 -7.77 -16.87 7.91
N ARG A 364 -6.83 -17.79 7.75
CA ARG A 364 -6.33 -18.63 8.86
C ARG A 364 -5.75 -17.78 9.97
N ASN A 365 -4.88 -16.83 9.65
CA ASN A 365 -4.22 -15.95 10.62
C ASN A 365 -5.21 -14.97 11.27
N LEU A 366 -6.22 -14.51 10.53
CA LEU A 366 -7.26 -13.66 11.07
C LEU A 366 -8.16 -14.42 12.04
N ARG A 367 -8.56 -15.67 11.71
CA ARG A 367 -9.34 -16.54 12.64
C ARG A 367 -8.58 -16.80 13.93
N ASP A 368 -7.29 -17.09 13.83
CA ASP A 368 -6.43 -17.28 15.01
C ASP A 368 -6.37 -16.01 15.87
N ALA A 369 -6.14 -14.85 15.26
CA ALA A 369 -6.11 -13.56 15.95
C ALA A 369 -7.44 -13.18 16.63
N LEU A 370 -8.57 -13.62 16.06
CA LEU A 370 -9.91 -13.40 16.61
C LEU A 370 -10.33 -14.52 17.60
N GLY A 371 -9.53 -15.56 17.78
CA GLY A 371 -9.86 -16.71 18.63
C GLY A 371 -10.99 -17.58 18.06
N LEU A 372 -11.16 -17.58 16.74
CA LEU A 372 -12.15 -18.39 16.03
C LEU A 372 -11.55 -19.76 15.65
N ASP A 373 -12.43 -20.71 15.29
CA ASP A 373 -11.98 -21.98 14.73
C ASP A 373 -11.24 -21.75 13.39
N PRO A 374 -9.97 -22.16 13.25
CA PRO A 374 -9.24 -22.03 11.99
C PRO A 374 -9.91 -22.73 10.80
N ASN A 375 -10.69 -23.78 11.05
CA ASN A 375 -11.45 -24.54 10.06
C ASN A 375 -12.94 -24.14 10.02
N GLY A 376 -13.29 -23.01 10.64
CA GLY A 376 -14.64 -22.52 10.69
C GLY A 376 -15.18 -22.13 9.32
N THR A 377 -16.50 -22.25 9.14
CA THR A 377 -17.21 -21.90 7.90
C THR A 377 -18.09 -20.65 8.02
N ASP A 378 -17.97 -19.91 9.12
CA ASP A 378 -18.68 -18.65 9.30
C ASP A 378 -17.99 -17.52 8.52
N PHE A 379 -18.80 -16.68 7.86
CA PHE A 379 -18.30 -15.48 7.23
C PHE A 379 -17.68 -14.54 8.26
N ILE A 380 -16.51 -14.01 7.95
CA ILE A 380 -15.88 -12.94 8.72
C ILE A 380 -16.22 -11.62 8.05
N ASP A 381 -16.92 -10.78 8.77
CA ASP A 381 -17.23 -9.41 8.33
C ASP A 381 -16.03 -8.50 8.62
N VAL A 382 -15.09 -8.48 7.68
CA VAL A 382 -13.80 -7.78 7.81
C VAL A 382 -14.01 -6.30 8.11
N ASP A 383 -15.02 -5.68 7.53
CA ASP A 383 -15.28 -4.25 7.74
C ASP A 383 -15.89 -3.94 9.12
N SER A 384 -16.17 -4.94 9.97
CA SER A 384 -16.69 -4.75 11.32
C SER A 384 -15.62 -4.50 12.39
N TYR A 385 -14.35 -4.65 12.05
CA TYR A 385 -13.23 -4.51 12.98
C TYR A 385 -12.44 -3.22 12.78
N ASP A 386 -11.70 -2.82 13.83
CA ASP A 386 -10.80 -1.68 13.75
C ASP A 386 -9.55 -1.99 12.92
N PRO A 387 -8.93 -0.98 12.27
CA PRO A 387 -7.69 -1.17 11.51
C PRO A 387 -6.55 -1.82 12.30
N SER A 388 -6.51 -1.59 13.61
CA SER A 388 -5.49 -2.16 14.50
C SER A 388 -5.60 -3.68 14.70
N THR A 389 -6.70 -4.29 14.27
CA THR A 389 -6.88 -5.76 14.26
C THR A 389 -5.96 -6.40 13.23
N TYR A 390 -5.55 -5.67 12.19
CA TYR A 390 -4.86 -6.21 11.02
C TYR A 390 -3.38 -5.89 11.00
N SER A 391 -2.59 -6.82 10.46
CA SER A 391 -1.18 -6.60 10.16
C SER A 391 -0.81 -7.21 8.82
N LEU A 392 0.23 -6.69 8.16
CA LEU A 392 0.73 -7.27 6.92
C LEU A 392 1.24 -8.70 7.11
N SER A 393 1.70 -9.07 8.30
CA SER A 393 2.16 -10.43 8.62
C SER A 393 1.04 -11.49 8.66
N MET A 394 -0.23 -11.08 8.56
CA MET A 394 -1.36 -12.02 8.41
C MET A 394 -1.43 -12.59 6.98
N PHE A 395 -0.85 -11.90 6.00
CA PHE A 395 -0.86 -12.30 4.60
C PHE A 395 0.36 -13.13 4.27
N SER A 396 0.23 -14.07 3.35
CA SER A 396 1.38 -14.65 2.67
C SER A 396 1.93 -13.67 1.63
N GLU A 397 3.18 -13.90 1.20
CA GLU A 397 3.79 -13.09 0.14
C GLU A 397 3.01 -13.21 -1.18
N ASP A 398 2.50 -14.41 -1.48
CA ASP A 398 1.70 -14.68 -2.68
C ASP A 398 0.40 -13.85 -2.70
N GLU A 399 -0.28 -13.74 -1.58
CA GLU A 399 -1.51 -12.95 -1.44
C GLU A 399 -1.29 -11.46 -1.70
N LEU A 400 -0.13 -10.93 -1.31
CA LEU A 400 0.19 -9.51 -1.52
C LEU A 400 0.76 -9.22 -2.93
N LEU A 401 1.32 -10.22 -3.62
CA LEU A 401 1.97 -10.05 -4.92
C LEU A 401 1.13 -10.52 -6.10
N ASN A 402 0.41 -11.62 -5.97
CA ASN A 402 -0.20 -12.34 -7.10
C ASN A 402 -1.72 -12.21 -7.20
N ASN A 403 -2.38 -11.55 -6.26
CA ASN A 403 -3.85 -11.46 -6.26
C ASN A 403 -4.38 -10.41 -7.25
N GLY A 404 -3.97 -10.51 -8.53
CA GLY A 404 -4.40 -9.65 -9.63
C GLY A 404 -3.83 -8.23 -9.61
N SER A 405 -3.14 -7.83 -8.55
CA SER A 405 -2.50 -6.53 -8.39
C SER A 405 -1.41 -6.63 -7.34
N SER A 406 -0.21 -6.19 -7.68
CA SER A 406 0.87 -6.11 -6.70
C SER A 406 0.57 -5.00 -5.70
N TYR A 407 0.31 -5.36 -4.45
CA TYR A 407 0.14 -4.39 -3.35
C TYR A 407 1.48 -3.85 -2.86
N ALA A 408 2.54 -4.64 -2.94
CA ALA A 408 3.90 -4.24 -2.57
C ALA A 408 4.87 -4.29 -3.75
N VAL A 409 5.81 -3.35 -3.78
CA VAL A 409 6.98 -3.34 -4.66
C VAL A 409 8.19 -3.05 -3.80
N TYR A 410 9.23 -3.89 -3.86
CA TYR A 410 10.36 -3.77 -2.95
C TYR A 410 11.66 -4.35 -3.51
N TYR A 411 12.78 -3.83 -3.00
CA TYR A 411 14.10 -4.43 -3.08
C TYR A 411 14.94 -4.00 -1.87
N GLY A 412 15.75 -4.90 -1.34
CA GLY A 412 16.49 -4.69 -0.09
C GLY A 412 15.62 -4.61 1.18
N TYR A 413 14.32 -4.78 1.03
CA TYR A 413 13.34 -5.02 2.09
C TYR A 413 12.65 -6.35 1.83
N ASP A 414 11.97 -6.89 2.84
CA ASP A 414 10.96 -7.92 2.63
C ASP A 414 9.63 -7.29 2.18
N ILE A 415 8.66 -8.14 1.84
CA ILE A 415 7.34 -7.69 1.40
C ILE A 415 6.59 -6.88 2.46
N TYR A 416 6.87 -7.12 3.73
CA TYR A 416 6.25 -6.46 4.88
C TYR A 416 6.89 -5.11 5.21
N GLY A 417 7.96 -4.74 4.50
CA GLY A 417 8.67 -3.49 4.68
C GLY A 417 9.74 -3.51 5.76
N ASN A 418 10.19 -4.69 6.22
CA ASN A 418 11.35 -4.82 7.07
C ASN A 418 12.61 -4.87 6.20
N LYS A 419 13.70 -4.30 6.70
CA LYS A 419 14.97 -4.32 5.97
C LYS A 419 15.50 -5.76 5.92
N ALA A 420 15.75 -6.26 4.71
CA ALA A 420 16.26 -7.61 4.53
C ALA A 420 17.70 -7.72 5.05
N ASP A 421 17.96 -8.75 5.84
CA ASP A 421 19.30 -9.10 6.31
C ASP A 421 19.90 -10.15 5.38
N GLY A 422 21.01 -9.80 4.74
CA GLY A 422 21.74 -10.71 3.87
C GLY A 422 21.44 -10.58 2.39
N ASP A 423 21.99 -11.50 1.60
CA ASP A 423 21.80 -11.54 0.16
C ASP A 423 20.50 -12.29 -0.18
N ALA A 424 19.67 -11.68 -1.02
CA ALA A 424 18.50 -12.36 -1.52
C ALA A 424 18.92 -13.55 -2.43
N SER A 425 18.28 -14.69 -2.25
CA SER A 425 18.47 -15.87 -3.07
C SER A 425 17.20 -16.22 -3.84
N LEU A 426 17.31 -17.00 -4.89
CA LEU A 426 16.16 -17.46 -5.65
C LEU A 426 15.15 -18.23 -4.78
N ALA A 427 15.63 -18.93 -3.73
CA ALA A 427 14.79 -19.66 -2.79
C ALA A 427 13.80 -18.77 -2.04
N ASN A 428 14.14 -17.48 -1.82
CA ASN A 428 13.24 -16.52 -1.16
C ASN A 428 11.97 -16.18 -1.96
N PHE A 429 11.90 -16.63 -3.22
CA PHE A 429 10.74 -16.39 -4.10
C PHE A 429 9.84 -17.63 -4.28
N PHE A 430 10.02 -18.65 -3.47
CA PHE A 430 9.16 -19.83 -3.46
C PHE A 430 8.36 -19.87 -2.16
N GLU A 431 7.10 -20.32 -2.22
CA GLU A 431 6.20 -20.39 -1.06
C GLU A 431 6.75 -21.25 0.08
N GLU A 432 7.46 -22.33 -0.27
CA GLU A 432 8.05 -23.25 0.68
C GLU A 432 9.44 -23.66 0.23
N GLU A 433 10.31 -24.00 1.16
CA GLU A 433 11.63 -24.55 0.86
C GLU A 433 11.49 -25.81 0.00
N GLY A 434 12.06 -25.78 -1.19
CA GLY A 434 11.95 -26.87 -2.17
C GLY A 434 10.67 -26.87 -3.02
N SER A 435 9.76 -25.91 -2.83
CA SER A 435 8.59 -25.71 -3.68
C SER A 435 9.01 -25.41 -5.12
N LYS A 436 8.18 -25.83 -6.07
CA LYS A 436 8.33 -25.48 -7.49
C LYS A 436 7.48 -24.29 -7.91
N ARG A 437 6.67 -23.76 -7.01
CA ARG A 437 5.78 -22.65 -7.26
C ARG A 437 6.45 -21.34 -6.89
N LEU A 438 6.53 -20.40 -7.83
CA LEU A 438 7.01 -19.05 -7.58
C LEU A 438 5.91 -18.22 -6.88
N ILE A 439 6.25 -17.56 -5.79
CA ILE A 439 5.37 -16.64 -5.08
C ILE A 439 4.94 -15.49 -5.99
N ALA A 440 5.87 -14.96 -6.80
CA ALA A 440 5.62 -13.82 -7.67
C ALA A 440 6.11 -14.07 -9.09
N PRO A 441 5.28 -14.63 -10.01
CA PRO A 441 5.73 -14.93 -11.36
C PRO A 441 6.13 -13.71 -12.19
N PHE A 442 5.76 -12.48 -11.75
CA PHE A 442 6.00 -11.26 -12.53
C PHE A 442 7.14 -10.38 -12.00
N ASN A 443 7.65 -10.63 -10.80
CA ASN A 443 8.62 -9.74 -10.15
C ASN A 443 10.00 -10.32 -9.83
N PRO A 444 10.35 -11.59 -10.05
CA PRO A 444 11.69 -12.07 -9.74
C PRO A 444 12.78 -11.30 -10.51
N ILE A 445 12.45 -10.73 -11.68
CA ILE A 445 13.40 -9.93 -12.48
C ILE A 445 13.68 -8.57 -11.82
N TYR A 446 12.69 -7.94 -11.20
CA TYR A 446 12.87 -6.65 -10.54
C TYR A 446 13.52 -6.76 -9.16
N THR A 447 13.31 -7.87 -8.47
CA THR A 447 13.89 -8.12 -7.14
C THR A 447 15.22 -8.85 -7.21
N ALA A 448 15.43 -9.78 -8.16
CA ALA A 448 16.67 -10.52 -8.33
C ALA A 448 17.67 -9.85 -9.29
N GLY A 449 17.24 -8.93 -10.14
CA GLY A 449 18.10 -8.25 -11.12
C GLY A 449 19.02 -7.18 -10.54
N TYR A 450 19.00 -6.97 -9.21
CA TYR A 450 19.81 -5.98 -8.49
C TYR A 450 20.56 -6.59 -7.29
N ILE A 451 20.88 -7.87 -7.37
CA ILE A 451 21.80 -8.52 -6.43
C ILE A 451 23.24 -8.12 -6.78
#